data_624151e1c51f1f68e96385ebcd66be5f
#
_entry.id   624151e1c51f1f68e96385ebcd66be5f
#
_cell.length_a   1.000
_cell.length_b   1.000
_cell.length_c   1.000
_cell.angle_alpha   90.00
_cell.angle_beta   90.00
_cell.angle_gamma   90.00
#
_symmetry.space_group_name_H-M   'P 1'
#
loop_
_entity.id
_entity.type
_entity.pdbx_description
1 polymer ?
#
loop_
_entity_poly.entity_id
_entity_poly.type
_entity_poly.pdbx_seq_one_letter_code
_entity_poly.pdbx_strand_id
1 'polypeptide(L)'
;RITQQYIAFMDRCCLFSEHRFSGASLHGFRHVVQNISHYSMNHLIRIGGIRPMMKMLLDRGLLHGDCLTVTGESVAESLKGVQAYGRFPDEQDIIYPWDSPIKSSTHLRILRGNLAPGAAVGKITGKEGEYFKGTAKVYEGEESALVGILRGDVVAGDVVVIRNEGPVGGPGMREMLSPTSAVAGRGLIKEVALITDGRFSGGSHGFDVGHITPEAAKGGPIGIVKNGDIIEIDAVKNTIDVLIDDAEYDARMAAFKPTGAGEKRGVLGKYAATVATASEGAVTDKNL
;
A
#
# COMPACT_ATOMS: atom_id res chain seq x y z
N ARG A 1 -7.21 0.49 -6.46
CA ARG A 1 -7.49 1.95 -6.19
C ARG A 1 -8.35 2.17 -4.96
N ILE A 2 -9.19 1.23 -4.60
CA ILE A 2 -10.18 1.44 -3.53
C ILE A 2 -9.60 1.17 -2.14
N THR A 3 -8.65 0.26 -1.97
CA THR A 3 -8.29 -0.27 -0.66
C THR A 3 -7.39 0.65 0.18
N GLN A 4 -6.40 1.33 -0.40
CA GLN A 4 -5.47 2.17 0.35
C GLN A 4 -6.02 3.57 0.65
N GLN A 5 -6.67 4.19 -0.32
CA GLN A 5 -7.39 5.45 -0.09
C GLN A 5 -8.63 5.25 0.78
N TYR A 6 -9.24 4.06 0.71
CA TYR A 6 -10.38 3.72 1.58
C TYR A 6 -9.96 3.48 3.04
N ILE A 7 -8.80 2.92 3.32
CA ILE A 7 -8.33 2.74 4.70
C ILE A 7 -8.04 4.10 5.33
N ALA A 8 -7.28 4.98 4.67
CA ALA A 8 -7.01 6.34 5.16
C ALA A 8 -8.28 7.23 5.18
N PHE A 9 -9.17 7.07 4.20
CA PHE A 9 -10.46 7.76 4.15
C PHE A 9 -11.44 7.22 5.20
N MET A 10 -11.43 5.93 5.47
CA MET A 10 -12.29 5.28 6.44
C MET A 10 -11.87 5.54 7.88
N ASP A 11 -10.58 5.64 8.18
CA ASP A 11 -10.08 6.09 9.49
C ASP A 11 -10.52 7.54 9.79
N ARG A 12 -10.53 8.41 8.78
CA ARG A 12 -11.01 9.79 8.93
C ARG A 12 -12.53 9.94 8.91
N CYS A 13 -13.24 9.08 8.20
CA CYS A 13 -14.71 9.12 8.13
C CYS A 13 -15.38 8.39 9.29
N CYS A 14 -14.66 8.00 10.34
CA CYS A 14 -15.21 7.30 11.52
C CYS A 14 -16.00 6.02 11.19
N LEU A 15 -15.76 5.38 10.05
CA LEU A 15 -16.49 4.17 9.67
C LEU A 15 -15.94 2.88 10.30
N PHE A 16 -14.69 2.90 10.83
CA PHE A 16 -14.06 1.75 11.47
C PHE A 16 -13.48 2.09 12.85
N SER A 17 -13.55 1.16 13.78
CA SER A 17 -12.98 1.35 15.12
C SER A 17 -11.45 1.17 15.09
N GLU A 18 -10.70 2.12 15.66
CA GLU A 18 -9.23 2.21 15.62
C GLU A 18 -8.47 0.99 16.16
N HIS A 19 -9.10 0.13 16.95
CA HIS A 19 -8.39 -0.89 17.72
C HIS A 19 -8.55 -2.34 17.25
N ARG A 20 -9.27 -2.61 16.16
CA ARG A 20 -9.57 -4.00 15.75
C ARG A 20 -9.43 -4.32 14.27
N PHE A 21 -8.63 -3.56 13.54
CA PHE A 21 -8.28 -3.94 12.18
C PHE A 21 -7.30 -5.12 12.17
N SER A 22 -7.79 -6.30 12.53
CA SER A 22 -7.13 -7.51 12.06
C SER A 22 -7.46 -7.62 10.58
N GLY A 23 -6.46 -7.58 9.71
CA GLY A 23 -6.65 -7.66 8.28
C GLY A 23 -7.39 -8.90 7.77
N ALA A 24 -7.82 -9.78 8.66
CA ALA A 24 -8.62 -10.97 8.37
C ALA A 24 -9.98 -10.64 7.72
N SER A 25 -10.61 -9.52 8.09
CA SER A 25 -11.96 -9.19 7.62
C SER A 25 -12.05 -8.75 6.15
N LEU A 26 -10.95 -8.27 5.55
CA LEU A 26 -10.91 -7.84 4.15
C LEU A 26 -10.49 -8.93 3.16
N HIS A 27 -10.14 -10.11 3.62
CA HIS A 27 -9.57 -11.17 2.81
C HIS A 27 -10.57 -11.85 1.86
N GLY A 28 -11.82 -11.98 2.28
CA GLY A 28 -12.87 -12.47 1.41
C GLY A 28 -13.08 -11.61 0.16
N PHE A 29 -12.80 -10.30 0.28
CA PHE A 29 -13.00 -9.32 -0.79
C PHE A 29 -11.97 -9.41 -1.93
N ARG A 30 -10.79 -9.92 -1.66
CA ARG A 30 -9.70 -9.89 -2.62
C ARG A 30 -9.86 -10.88 -3.77
N HIS A 31 -10.52 -11.99 -3.55
CA HIS A 31 -10.79 -12.97 -4.61
C HIS A 31 -11.75 -12.43 -5.69
N VAL A 32 -12.59 -11.48 -5.32
CA VAL A 32 -13.59 -10.91 -6.23
C VAL A 32 -13.04 -9.78 -7.09
N VAL A 33 -12.00 -9.07 -6.63
CA VAL A 33 -11.53 -7.81 -7.25
C VAL A 33 -10.30 -8.00 -8.14
N GLN A 34 -9.61 -9.13 -8.09
CA GLN A 34 -8.40 -9.35 -8.90
C GLN A 34 -8.70 -10.19 -10.16
N ASN A 35 -8.18 -9.73 -11.31
CA ASN A 35 -8.27 -10.36 -12.63
C ASN A 35 -7.72 -11.80 -12.73
N ILE A 36 -7.34 -12.43 -11.62
CA ILE A 36 -6.74 -13.76 -11.56
C ILE A 36 -7.67 -14.76 -10.84
N SER A 37 -8.81 -14.30 -10.33
CA SER A 37 -9.80 -15.18 -9.71
C SER A 37 -10.82 -15.67 -10.74
N HIS A 38 -11.42 -16.82 -10.47
CA HIS A 38 -12.56 -17.34 -11.24
C HIS A 38 -13.81 -16.45 -11.12
N TYR A 39 -13.79 -15.46 -10.21
CA TYR A 39 -14.91 -14.59 -9.87
C TYR A 39 -14.66 -13.15 -10.31
N SER A 40 -15.75 -12.48 -10.69
CA SER A 40 -15.80 -11.07 -11.03
C SER A 40 -16.76 -10.32 -10.09
N MET A 41 -16.75 -8.99 -10.15
CA MET A 41 -17.74 -8.17 -9.43
C MET A 41 -19.18 -8.54 -9.77
N ASN A 42 -19.44 -9.01 -10.99
CA ASN A 42 -20.78 -9.48 -11.39
C ASN A 42 -21.23 -10.72 -10.58
N HIS A 43 -20.30 -11.63 -10.28
CA HIS A 43 -20.60 -12.78 -9.43
C HIS A 43 -20.90 -12.33 -7.98
N LEU A 44 -20.16 -11.38 -7.44
CA LEU A 44 -20.43 -10.80 -6.12
C LEU A 44 -21.82 -10.14 -6.07
N ILE A 45 -22.19 -9.37 -7.11
CA ILE A 45 -23.49 -8.72 -7.19
C ILE A 45 -24.63 -9.77 -7.14
N ARG A 46 -24.47 -10.89 -7.84
CA ARG A 46 -25.49 -11.96 -7.89
C ARG A 46 -25.74 -12.60 -6.53
N ILE A 47 -24.78 -12.67 -5.64
CA ILE A 47 -24.93 -13.23 -4.29
C ILE A 47 -25.35 -12.20 -3.24
N GLY A 48 -25.62 -10.94 -3.65
CA GLY A 48 -26.09 -9.88 -2.74
C GLY A 48 -25.23 -8.61 -2.73
N GLY A 49 -24.10 -8.59 -3.43
CA GLY A 49 -23.22 -7.42 -3.54
C GLY A 49 -22.45 -7.13 -2.26
N ILE A 50 -22.19 -5.85 -2.00
CA ILE A 50 -21.37 -5.40 -0.87
C ILE A 50 -22.16 -5.31 0.44
N ARG A 51 -23.46 -5.09 0.37
CA ARG A 51 -24.29 -4.85 1.58
C ARG A 51 -24.25 -5.99 2.59
N PRO A 52 -24.35 -7.29 2.23
CA PRO A 52 -24.19 -8.39 3.18
C PRO A 52 -22.83 -8.38 3.88
N MET A 53 -21.74 -8.00 3.19
CA MET A 53 -20.42 -7.89 3.81
C MET A 53 -20.35 -6.74 4.80
N MET A 54 -20.90 -5.57 4.45
CA MET A 54 -20.99 -4.46 5.40
C MET A 54 -21.78 -4.87 6.64
N LYS A 55 -22.87 -5.64 6.46
CA LYS A 55 -23.63 -6.19 7.59
C LYS A 55 -22.81 -7.16 8.44
N MET A 56 -22.01 -8.05 7.83
CA MET A 56 -21.10 -8.93 8.57
C MET A 56 -20.06 -8.15 9.40
N LEU A 57 -19.53 -7.06 8.86
CA LEU A 57 -18.59 -6.18 9.57
C LEU A 57 -19.28 -5.42 10.72
N LEU A 58 -20.47 -4.89 10.46
CA LEU A 58 -21.28 -4.18 11.46
C LEU A 58 -21.63 -5.08 12.64
N ASP A 59 -22.08 -6.31 12.38
CA ASP A 59 -22.48 -7.28 13.41
C ASP A 59 -21.30 -7.69 14.31
N ARG A 60 -20.07 -7.47 13.85
CA ARG A 60 -18.83 -7.74 14.62
C ARG A 60 -18.21 -6.50 15.24
N GLY A 61 -18.87 -5.34 15.14
CA GLY A 61 -18.38 -4.10 15.68
C GLY A 61 -17.11 -3.56 14.96
N LEU A 62 -16.92 -3.97 13.69
CA LEU A 62 -15.81 -3.52 12.84
C LEU A 62 -16.19 -2.36 11.92
N LEU A 63 -17.45 -1.97 11.94
CA LEU A 63 -18.01 -0.86 11.17
C LEU A 63 -18.80 0.04 12.12
N HIS A 64 -18.60 1.35 12.04
CA HIS A 64 -19.36 2.32 12.82
C HIS A 64 -20.78 2.46 12.25
N GLY A 65 -21.75 1.95 12.99
CA GLY A 65 -23.13 1.93 12.56
C GLY A 65 -23.87 3.26 12.68
N ASP A 66 -23.36 4.17 13.48
CA ASP A 66 -23.91 5.49 13.78
C ASP A 66 -23.54 6.57 12.74
N CYS A 67 -22.55 6.30 11.88
CA CYS A 67 -22.17 7.23 10.83
C CYS A 67 -23.28 7.44 9.81
N LEU A 68 -23.52 8.71 9.42
CA LEU A 68 -24.50 9.05 8.40
C LEU A 68 -24.02 8.67 7.00
N THR A 69 -24.94 8.17 6.20
CA THR A 69 -24.75 7.91 4.77
C THR A 69 -25.26 9.08 3.93
N VAL A 70 -25.00 9.06 2.63
CA VAL A 70 -25.50 10.09 1.69
C VAL A 70 -27.02 10.12 1.57
N THR A 71 -27.72 9.07 2.03
CA THR A 71 -29.21 9.03 2.04
C THR A 71 -29.80 9.67 3.28
N GLY A 72 -28.97 10.12 4.24
CA GLY A 72 -29.41 10.68 5.51
C GLY A 72 -29.75 9.64 6.58
N GLU A 73 -29.68 8.36 6.25
CA GLU A 73 -29.78 7.26 7.22
C GLU A 73 -28.40 6.94 7.80
N SER A 74 -28.34 6.40 9.00
CA SER A 74 -27.12 5.82 9.52
C SER A 74 -26.73 4.53 8.77
N VAL A 75 -25.46 4.13 8.87
CA VAL A 75 -24.97 2.87 8.29
C VAL A 75 -25.78 1.68 8.84
N ALA A 76 -26.07 1.66 10.14
CA ALA A 76 -26.85 0.59 10.76
C ALA A 76 -28.30 0.56 10.23
N GLU A 77 -28.94 1.71 10.08
CA GLU A 77 -30.28 1.81 9.51
C GLU A 77 -30.29 1.35 8.05
N SER A 78 -29.35 1.78 7.25
CA SER A 78 -29.22 1.40 5.83
C SER A 78 -29.00 -0.10 5.63
N LEU A 79 -28.43 -0.79 6.63
CA LEU A 79 -28.16 -2.23 6.59
C LEU A 79 -29.27 -3.06 7.29
N LYS A 80 -30.27 -2.42 7.86
CA LYS A 80 -31.41 -3.10 8.50
C LYS A 80 -32.15 -3.96 7.47
N GLY A 81 -32.36 -5.23 7.81
CA GLY A 81 -33.04 -6.18 6.91
C GLY A 81 -32.19 -6.71 5.74
N VAL A 82 -30.93 -6.33 5.65
CA VAL A 82 -30.01 -6.91 4.67
C VAL A 82 -29.75 -8.37 5.04
N GLN A 83 -30.02 -9.28 4.09
CA GLN A 83 -29.79 -10.70 4.28
C GLN A 83 -28.28 -11.02 4.22
N ALA A 84 -27.83 -11.97 5.03
CA ALA A 84 -26.47 -12.50 4.92
C ALA A 84 -26.26 -13.20 3.57
N TYR A 85 -25.03 -13.42 3.20
CA TYR A 85 -24.72 -14.31 2.07
C TYR A 85 -25.27 -15.71 2.31
N GLY A 86 -25.60 -16.38 1.22
CA GLY A 86 -25.96 -17.79 1.27
C GLY A 86 -24.86 -18.65 1.89
N ARG A 87 -25.24 -19.86 2.33
CA ARG A 87 -24.36 -20.77 3.04
C ARG A 87 -23.16 -21.19 2.16
N PHE A 88 -21.95 -21.06 2.69
CA PHE A 88 -20.72 -21.52 2.06
C PHE A 88 -20.52 -23.02 2.37
N PRO A 89 -20.06 -23.87 1.43
CA PRO A 89 -19.88 -23.56 -0.01
C PRO A 89 -21.11 -23.88 -0.86
N ASP A 90 -22.21 -24.31 -0.30
CA ASP A 90 -23.34 -24.93 -1.01
C ASP A 90 -24.17 -23.94 -1.83
N GLU A 91 -24.40 -22.72 -1.31
CA GLU A 91 -25.21 -21.69 -1.95
C GLU A 91 -24.37 -20.58 -2.58
N GLN A 92 -23.15 -20.42 -2.10
CA GLN A 92 -22.12 -19.51 -2.68
C GLN A 92 -20.73 -19.94 -2.22
N ASP A 93 -19.71 -19.71 -3.04
CA ASP A 93 -18.33 -20.09 -2.80
C ASP A 93 -17.33 -18.91 -2.96
N ILE A 94 -17.87 -17.69 -2.94
CA ILE A 94 -17.13 -16.44 -3.18
C ILE A 94 -16.64 -15.83 -1.87
N ILE A 95 -17.57 -15.70 -0.89
CA ILE A 95 -17.29 -15.09 0.41
C ILE A 95 -17.17 -16.18 1.46
N TYR A 96 -15.97 -16.33 1.98
CA TYR A 96 -15.67 -17.33 3.01
C TYR A 96 -16.31 -16.96 4.36
N PRO A 97 -16.67 -17.95 5.17
CA PRO A 97 -17.14 -17.73 6.53
C PRO A 97 -16.08 -17.01 7.37
N TRP A 98 -16.55 -16.24 8.34
CA TRP A 98 -15.67 -15.52 9.24
C TRP A 98 -14.67 -16.43 9.97
N ASP A 99 -15.12 -17.59 10.39
CA ASP A 99 -14.35 -18.55 11.18
C ASP A 99 -13.43 -19.44 10.33
N SER A 100 -13.53 -19.32 9.01
CA SER A 100 -12.69 -20.07 8.04
C SER A 100 -12.24 -19.15 6.89
N PRO A 101 -11.47 -18.08 7.16
CA PRO A 101 -11.01 -17.17 6.14
C PRO A 101 -9.97 -17.83 5.22
N ILE A 102 -9.85 -17.34 3.99
CA ILE A 102 -8.80 -17.79 3.05
C ILE A 102 -7.40 -17.61 3.64
N LYS A 103 -7.19 -16.55 4.43
CA LYS A 103 -5.95 -16.25 5.12
C LYS A 103 -6.25 -15.58 6.45
N SER A 104 -5.54 -15.97 7.49
CA SER A 104 -5.69 -15.42 8.85
C SER A 104 -5.05 -14.04 9.04
N SER A 105 -4.25 -13.57 8.08
CA SER A 105 -3.53 -12.30 8.14
C SER A 105 -3.77 -11.45 6.90
N THR A 106 -3.52 -10.13 7.03
CA THR A 106 -3.68 -9.20 5.90
C THR A 106 -2.60 -9.35 4.83
N HIS A 107 -2.93 -8.99 3.59
CA HIS A 107 -1.96 -8.84 2.51
C HIS A 107 -1.33 -7.43 2.49
N LEU A 108 -1.93 -6.47 3.17
CA LEU A 108 -1.35 -5.16 3.40
C LEU A 108 -0.61 -5.21 4.73
N ARG A 109 0.69 -4.94 4.69
CA ARG A 109 1.57 -4.87 5.86
C ARG A 109 2.00 -3.43 6.06
N ILE A 110 1.88 -2.95 7.27
CA ILE A 110 2.44 -1.66 7.66
C ILE A 110 3.82 -1.94 8.22
N LEU A 111 4.83 -1.56 7.45
CA LEU A 111 6.22 -1.78 7.78
C LEU A 111 6.82 -0.54 8.45
N ARG A 112 7.73 -0.74 9.38
CA ARG A 112 8.50 0.30 10.04
C ARG A 112 9.96 -0.12 10.14
N GLY A 113 10.84 0.84 10.30
CA GLY A 113 12.28 0.58 10.43
C GLY A 113 13.07 1.84 10.12
N ASN A 114 14.39 1.70 10.00
CA ASN A 114 15.25 2.84 9.75
C ASN A 114 15.01 3.48 8.36
N LEU A 115 14.45 2.73 7.39
CA LEU A 115 14.03 3.28 6.10
C LEU A 115 12.64 3.92 6.12
N ALA A 116 11.78 3.53 7.05
CA ALA A 116 10.40 3.99 7.12
C ALA A 116 9.97 4.31 8.57
N PRO A 117 10.61 5.28 9.24
CA PRO A 117 10.24 5.64 10.61
C PRO A 117 8.79 6.16 10.72
N GLY A 118 8.26 6.78 9.67
CA GLY A 118 6.88 7.23 9.57
C GLY A 118 5.89 6.14 9.16
N ALA A 119 6.33 5.07 8.59
CA ALA A 119 5.74 3.84 8.09
C ALA A 119 5.90 3.67 6.57
N ALA A 120 5.67 2.45 6.11
CA ALA A 120 5.53 2.09 4.70
C ALA A 120 4.41 1.05 4.55
N VAL A 121 3.90 0.88 3.34
CA VAL A 121 2.84 -0.09 3.05
C VAL A 121 3.37 -1.15 2.09
N GLY A 122 3.53 -2.37 2.60
CA GLY A 122 3.86 -3.54 1.80
C GLY A 122 2.61 -4.26 1.33
N LYS A 123 2.56 -4.61 0.05
CA LYS A 123 1.55 -5.51 -0.49
C LYS A 123 2.16 -6.88 -0.66
N ILE A 124 2.12 -7.68 0.40
CA ILE A 124 2.79 -8.99 0.47
C ILE A 124 1.73 -10.08 0.57
N THR A 125 1.52 -10.80 -0.53
CA THR A 125 0.46 -11.80 -0.62
C THR A 125 0.85 -13.12 0.04
N GLY A 126 2.15 -13.34 0.24
CA GLY A 126 2.76 -14.57 0.74
C GLY A 126 3.11 -15.57 -0.37
N LYS A 127 2.69 -15.32 -1.63
CA LYS A 127 3.09 -16.14 -2.78
C LYS A 127 4.54 -15.91 -3.21
N GLU A 128 5.04 -14.71 -2.95
CA GLU A 128 6.40 -14.22 -3.14
C GLU A 128 7.29 -14.41 -1.92
N GLY A 129 6.75 -14.96 -0.83
CA GLY A 129 7.40 -15.05 0.47
C GLY A 129 7.00 -13.92 1.41
N GLU A 130 7.49 -13.96 2.65
CA GLU A 130 7.24 -12.91 3.67
C GLU A 130 8.55 -12.21 4.11
N TYR A 131 9.67 -12.55 3.49
CA TYR A 131 10.98 -12.00 3.76
C TYR A 131 11.76 -11.79 2.47
N PHE A 132 12.40 -10.62 2.33
CA PHE A 132 13.28 -10.31 1.22
C PHE A 132 14.51 -9.56 1.73
N LYS A 133 15.69 -9.96 1.25
CA LYS A 133 16.96 -9.27 1.50
C LYS A 133 17.72 -9.16 0.21
N GLY A 134 18.13 -7.96 -0.16
CA GLY A 134 18.75 -7.75 -1.45
C GLY A 134 19.58 -6.49 -1.55
N THR A 135 20.24 -6.34 -2.69
CA THR A 135 21.14 -5.23 -2.99
C THR A 135 20.38 -4.07 -3.63
N ALA A 136 20.50 -2.87 -3.09
CA ALA A 136 19.84 -1.67 -3.60
C ALA A 136 20.31 -1.28 -4.99
N LYS A 137 19.36 -1.01 -5.88
CA LYS A 137 19.53 -0.32 -7.17
C LYS A 137 18.68 0.94 -7.13
N VAL A 138 19.32 2.07 -6.96
CA VAL A 138 18.66 3.35 -6.67
C VAL A 138 18.41 4.13 -7.96
N TYR A 139 17.18 4.63 -8.09
CA TYR A 139 16.71 5.42 -9.21
C TYR A 139 15.99 6.69 -8.75
N GLU A 140 16.29 7.80 -9.43
CA GLU A 140 15.59 9.07 -9.23
C GLU A 140 14.35 9.11 -10.13
N GLY A 141 13.20 8.71 -9.58
CA GLY A 141 11.94 8.68 -10.29
C GLY A 141 11.67 7.44 -11.15
N GLU A 142 10.41 7.31 -11.54
CA GLU A 142 9.86 6.17 -12.27
C GLU A 142 10.54 5.93 -13.62
N GLU A 143 10.78 7.01 -14.39
CA GLU A 143 11.34 6.93 -15.73
C GLU A 143 12.75 6.34 -15.74
N SER A 144 13.60 6.78 -14.79
CA SER A 144 14.97 6.28 -14.69
C SER A 144 15.00 4.81 -14.27
N ALA A 145 14.08 4.41 -13.37
CA ALA A 145 13.92 3.02 -12.97
C ALA A 145 13.48 2.14 -14.16
N LEU A 146 12.49 2.58 -14.93
CA LEU A 146 12.02 1.87 -16.12
C LEU A 146 13.16 1.62 -17.10
N VAL A 147 13.95 2.66 -17.42
CA VAL A 147 15.10 2.53 -18.33
C VAL A 147 16.13 1.53 -17.78
N GLY A 148 16.49 1.61 -16.50
CA GLY A 148 17.44 0.68 -15.87
C GLY A 148 16.93 -0.77 -15.89
N ILE A 149 15.66 -1.01 -15.56
CA ILE A 149 15.06 -2.33 -15.60
C ILE A 149 15.09 -2.91 -17.02
N LEU A 150 14.65 -2.14 -18.02
CA LEU A 150 14.61 -2.60 -19.42
C LEU A 150 16.01 -2.85 -19.99
N ARG A 151 17.01 -2.05 -19.61
CA ARG A 151 18.41 -2.22 -20.03
C ARG A 151 19.07 -3.47 -19.43
N GLY A 152 18.53 -3.98 -18.32
CA GLY A 152 19.07 -5.17 -17.67
C GLY A 152 19.98 -4.87 -16.47
N ASP A 153 19.99 -3.65 -15.96
CA ASP A 153 20.79 -3.26 -14.79
C ASP A 153 20.28 -3.91 -13.49
N VAL A 154 19.00 -4.33 -13.48
CA VAL A 154 18.34 -5.01 -12.38
C VAL A 154 18.38 -6.51 -12.61
N VAL A 155 18.85 -7.26 -11.62
CA VAL A 155 18.98 -8.71 -11.67
C VAL A 155 18.32 -9.35 -10.45
N ALA A 156 18.18 -10.68 -10.44
CA ALA A 156 17.66 -11.44 -9.31
C ALA A 156 18.42 -11.08 -8.00
N GLY A 157 17.69 -10.90 -6.92
CA GLY A 157 18.24 -10.50 -5.61
C GLY A 157 18.39 -9.00 -5.40
N ASP A 158 18.05 -8.17 -6.38
CA ASP A 158 18.09 -6.71 -6.23
C ASP A 158 16.82 -6.16 -5.54
N VAL A 159 17.00 -5.04 -4.85
CA VAL A 159 15.92 -4.17 -4.37
C VAL A 159 15.95 -2.88 -5.19
N VAL A 160 14.96 -2.69 -6.04
CA VAL A 160 14.80 -1.48 -6.83
C VAL A 160 14.25 -0.38 -5.93
N VAL A 161 15.02 0.68 -5.71
CA VAL A 161 14.66 1.83 -4.89
C VAL A 161 14.31 2.99 -5.81
N ILE A 162 13.03 3.37 -5.83
CA ILE A 162 12.52 4.49 -6.64
C ILE A 162 12.14 5.61 -5.68
N ARG A 163 12.83 6.72 -5.71
CA ARG A 163 12.64 7.82 -4.77
C ARG A 163 12.27 9.14 -5.47
N ASN A 164 11.83 10.12 -4.67
CA ASN A 164 11.29 11.41 -5.12
C ASN A 164 9.97 11.28 -5.90
N GLU A 165 9.17 10.27 -5.56
CA GLU A 165 7.83 10.00 -6.10
C GLU A 165 6.73 10.13 -5.02
N GLY A 166 7.09 10.61 -3.83
CA GLY A 166 6.16 10.93 -2.75
C GLY A 166 5.28 12.14 -3.04
N PRO A 167 4.38 12.52 -2.10
CA PRO A 167 3.43 13.62 -2.31
C PRO A 167 4.07 14.95 -2.73
N VAL A 168 5.26 15.25 -2.23
CA VAL A 168 6.00 16.49 -2.52
C VAL A 168 6.98 16.31 -3.67
N GLY A 169 7.75 15.23 -3.68
CA GLY A 169 8.77 14.96 -4.70
C GLY A 169 8.15 14.69 -6.07
N GLY A 170 7.14 13.84 -6.12
CA GLY A 170 6.33 13.52 -7.30
C GLY A 170 4.86 13.90 -7.06
N PRO A 171 4.47 15.19 -7.23
CA PRO A 171 3.16 15.66 -6.85
C PRO A 171 2.02 14.84 -7.44
N GLY A 172 1.15 14.31 -6.56
CA GLY A 172 0.08 13.38 -6.91
C GLY A 172 0.42 11.91 -6.68
N MET A 173 1.66 11.58 -6.28
CA MET A 173 2.13 10.21 -5.99
C MET A 173 1.74 9.23 -7.11
N ARG A 174 2.50 9.20 -8.19
CA ARG A 174 2.23 8.30 -9.31
C ARG A 174 2.29 6.83 -8.88
N GLU A 175 1.46 6.00 -9.49
CA GLU A 175 1.56 4.54 -9.34
C GLU A 175 2.75 4.04 -10.19
N MET A 176 3.61 3.22 -9.61
CA MET A 176 4.79 2.65 -10.29
C MET A 176 4.39 1.51 -11.25
N LEU A 177 3.49 1.80 -12.19
CA LEU A 177 2.96 0.79 -13.12
C LEU A 177 3.99 0.32 -14.14
N SER A 178 4.76 1.25 -14.69
CA SER A 178 5.75 0.93 -15.74
C SER A 178 6.91 0.12 -15.18
N PRO A 179 7.54 0.46 -14.03
CA PRO A 179 8.58 -0.37 -13.42
C PRO A 179 8.07 -1.76 -13.03
N THR A 180 6.90 -1.89 -12.40
CA THR A 180 6.35 -3.20 -12.03
C THR A 180 6.06 -4.07 -13.24
N SER A 181 5.52 -3.47 -14.30
CA SER A 181 5.28 -4.19 -15.57
C SER A 181 6.59 -4.62 -16.26
N ALA A 182 7.63 -3.78 -16.19
CA ALA A 182 8.94 -4.11 -16.77
C ALA A 182 9.62 -5.25 -16.01
N VAL A 183 9.57 -5.26 -14.66
CA VAL A 183 10.04 -6.38 -13.83
C VAL A 183 9.28 -7.66 -14.17
N ALA A 184 7.95 -7.57 -14.33
CA ALA A 184 7.10 -8.68 -14.73
C ALA A 184 7.48 -9.21 -16.12
N GLY A 185 7.64 -8.32 -17.09
CA GLY A 185 8.01 -8.65 -18.47
C GLY A 185 9.40 -9.32 -18.58
N ARG A 186 10.29 -9.06 -17.63
CA ARG A 186 11.60 -9.73 -17.50
C ARG A 186 11.57 -11.04 -16.70
N GLY A 187 10.41 -11.45 -16.18
CA GLY A 187 10.27 -12.66 -15.38
C GLY A 187 10.83 -12.55 -13.95
N LEU A 188 11.11 -11.35 -13.44
CA LEU A 188 11.79 -11.11 -12.17
C LEU A 188 10.85 -10.86 -10.98
N ILE A 189 9.53 -11.00 -11.14
CA ILE A 189 8.52 -10.65 -10.11
C ILE A 189 8.80 -11.27 -8.73
N LYS A 190 9.33 -12.49 -8.69
CA LYS A 190 9.59 -13.22 -7.44
C LYS A 190 10.99 -13.02 -6.90
N GLU A 191 11.86 -12.44 -7.69
CA GLU A 191 13.30 -12.41 -7.45
C GLU A 191 13.82 -11.00 -7.17
N VAL A 192 12.97 -9.99 -7.31
CA VAL A 192 13.27 -8.57 -7.10
C VAL A 192 12.20 -7.95 -6.22
N ALA A 193 12.63 -7.11 -5.28
CA ALA A 193 11.71 -6.23 -4.56
C ALA A 193 11.74 -4.81 -5.16
N LEU A 194 10.59 -4.12 -5.10
CA LEU A 194 10.49 -2.70 -5.44
C LEU A 194 10.06 -1.91 -4.21
N ILE A 195 10.80 -0.85 -3.90
CA ILE A 195 10.44 0.05 -2.80
C ILE A 195 10.41 1.50 -3.29
N THR A 196 9.46 2.30 -2.78
CA THR A 196 9.30 3.70 -3.21
C THR A 196 8.63 4.56 -2.13
N ASP A 197 8.95 5.85 -2.11
CA ASP A 197 8.17 6.86 -1.39
C ASP A 197 6.89 7.27 -2.15
N GLY A 198 6.75 6.86 -3.43
CA GLY A 198 5.51 6.88 -4.17
C GLY A 198 4.57 5.75 -3.79
N ARG A 199 3.81 5.21 -4.74
CA ARG A 199 2.82 4.15 -4.49
C ARG A 199 2.80 3.07 -5.57
N PHE A 200 2.19 1.93 -5.24
CA PHE A 200 1.92 0.85 -6.17
C PHE A 200 0.43 0.66 -6.40
N SER A 201 0.09 0.15 -7.57
CA SER A 201 -1.28 -0.24 -7.91
C SER A 201 -1.75 -1.44 -7.08
N GLY A 202 -3.05 -1.52 -6.84
CA GLY A 202 -3.68 -2.71 -6.26
C GLY A 202 -3.50 -3.98 -7.10
N GLY A 203 -3.20 -3.86 -8.39
CA GLY A 203 -2.92 -4.97 -9.32
C GLY A 203 -1.46 -5.42 -9.36
N SER A 204 -0.53 -4.73 -8.69
CA SER A 204 0.89 -5.11 -8.66
C SER A 204 1.09 -6.49 -8.06
N HIS A 205 2.08 -7.20 -8.56
CA HIS A 205 2.53 -8.50 -8.07
C HIS A 205 4.03 -8.43 -7.78
N GLY A 206 4.45 -9.05 -6.70
CA GLY A 206 5.84 -9.05 -6.26
C GLY A 206 5.99 -8.50 -4.85
N PHE A 207 7.22 -8.30 -4.44
CA PHE A 207 7.57 -7.73 -3.14
C PHE A 207 7.57 -6.19 -3.26
N ASP A 208 6.37 -5.57 -3.25
CA ASP A 208 6.18 -4.15 -3.51
C ASP A 208 5.90 -3.41 -2.19
N VAL A 209 6.77 -2.44 -1.84
CA VAL A 209 6.63 -1.58 -0.66
C VAL A 209 6.58 -0.13 -1.07
N GLY A 210 5.43 0.50 -0.95
CA GLY A 210 5.19 1.90 -1.24
C GLY A 210 4.92 2.75 0.00
N HIS A 211 4.66 4.03 -0.23
CA HIS A 211 4.33 5.00 0.83
C HIS A 211 5.41 5.08 1.93
N ILE A 212 6.68 4.89 1.55
CA ILE A 212 7.79 5.02 2.51
C ILE A 212 7.82 6.46 3.02
N THR A 213 7.68 6.63 4.33
CA THR A 213 7.65 7.94 4.97
C THR A 213 8.65 8.06 6.12
N PRO A 214 9.26 9.25 6.26
CA PRO A 214 9.18 10.44 5.37
C PRO A 214 9.74 10.19 3.97
N GLU A 215 9.18 10.86 2.96
CA GLU A 215 9.67 10.79 1.57
C GLU A 215 11.06 11.44 1.40
N ALA A 216 11.81 11.06 0.37
CA ALA A 216 13.15 11.61 0.09
C ALA A 216 13.13 13.14 -0.06
N ALA A 217 12.13 13.69 -0.76
CA ALA A 217 11.97 15.12 -0.97
C ALA A 217 11.76 15.93 0.32
N LYS A 218 11.34 15.28 1.41
CA LYS A 218 11.18 15.83 2.77
C LYS A 218 12.33 15.46 3.71
N GLY A 219 13.40 14.85 3.21
CA GLY A 219 14.53 14.43 4.03
C GLY A 219 14.39 13.04 4.63
N GLY A 220 13.51 12.22 4.11
CA GLY A 220 13.33 10.85 4.59
C GLY A 220 14.52 9.94 4.27
N PRO A 221 14.69 8.87 5.08
CA PRO A 221 15.84 7.97 4.97
C PRO A 221 15.98 7.24 3.64
N ILE A 222 14.91 7.04 2.89
CA ILE A 222 15.01 6.49 1.53
C ILE A 222 15.95 7.32 0.64
N GLY A 223 16.09 8.62 0.94
CA GLY A 223 16.98 9.54 0.23
C GLY A 223 18.45 9.27 0.42
N ILE A 224 18.87 8.59 1.51
CA ILE A 224 20.30 8.32 1.78
C ILE A 224 20.75 6.96 1.26
N VAL A 225 19.85 6.12 0.75
CA VAL A 225 20.21 4.81 0.19
C VAL A 225 21.13 4.98 -1.02
N LYS A 226 22.15 4.16 -1.08
CA LYS A 226 23.11 4.11 -2.19
C LYS A 226 23.03 2.79 -2.93
N ASN A 227 23.44 2.79 -4.20
CA ASN A 227 23.62 1.53 -4.93
C ASN A 227 24.62 0.62 -4.19
N GLY A 228 24.24 -0.63 -4.01
CA GLY A 228 25.04 -1.63 -3.30
C GLY A 228 24.71 -1.77 -1.81
N ASP A 229 23.93 -0.87 -1.22
CA ASP A 229 23.44 -1.06 0.16
C ASP A 229 22.57 -2.30 0.23
N ILE A 230 22.58 -2.96 1.40
CA ILE A 230 21.69 -4.12 1.64
C ILE A 230 20.42 -3.63 2.30
N ILE A 231 19.28 -4.00 1.73
CA ILE A 231 17.96 -3.71 2.26
C ILE A 231 17.30 -5.02 2.71
N GLU A 232 16.71 -5.00 3.88
CA GLU A 232 15.97 -6.11 4.47
C GLU A 232 14.51 -5.71 4.67
N ILE A 233 13.60 -6.59 4.22
CA ILE A 233 12.15 -6.44 4.35
C ILE A 233 11.62 -7.71 5.01
N ASP A 234 11.05 -7.60 6.20
CA ASP A 234 10.47 -8.70 6.96
C ASP A 234 8.99 -8.42 7.24
N ALA A 235 8.11 -9.07 6.50
CA ALA A 235 6.67 -8.90 6.64
C ALA A 235 6.10 -9.63 7.88
N VAL A 236 6.83 -10.55 8.47
CA VAL A 236 6.42 -11.20 9.73
C VAL A 236 6.66 -10.27 10.89
N LYS A 237 7.84 -9.64 10.94
CA LYS A 237 8.19 -8.63 11.95
C LYS A 237 7.61 -7.25 11.64
N ASN A 238 7.12 -7.03 10.41
CA ASN A 238 6.68 -5.74 9.88
C ASN A 238 7.82 -4.69 9.89
N THR A 239 9.01 -5.06 9.42
CA THR A 239 10.17 -4.17 9.35
C THR A 239 10.68 -3.95 7.94
N ILE A 240 11.30 -2.78 7.72
CA ILE A 240 12.04 -2.43 6.50
C ILE A 240 13.25 -1.58 6.87
N ASP A 241 14.43 -2.11 6.59
CA ASP A 241 15.68 -1.51 7.05
C ASP A 241 16.77 -1.51 5.97
N VAL A 242 17.60 -0.47 5.96
CA VAL A 242 18.89 -0.50 5.30
C VAL A 242 19.95 -0.98 6.31
N LEU A 243 20.73 -1.98 5.92
CA LEU A 243 21.69 -2.61 6.82
C LEU A 243 23.08 -1.92 6.65
N ILE A 244 23.20 -0.75 7.24
CA ILE A 244 24.44 0.00 7.44
C ILE A 244 24.62 0.26 8.94
N ASP A 245 25.84 0.56 9.37
CA ASP A 245 26.06 0.89 10.79
C ASP A 245 25.47 2.27 11.14
N ASP A 246 25.18 2.47 12.43
CA ASP A 246 24.53 3.68 12.92
C ASP A 246 25.36 4.94 12.62
N ALA A 247 26.68 4.86 12.68
CA ALA A 247 27.56 6.00 12.42
C ALA A 247 27.52 6.42 10.95
N GLU A 248 27.47 5.45 10.01
CA GLU A 248 27.29 5.73 8.60
C GLU A 248 25.88 6.25 8.30
N TYR A 249 24.86 5.68 8.94
CA TYR A 249 23.48 6.16 8.80
C TYR A 249 23.38 7.63 9.21
N ASP A 250 23.87 7.98 10.40
CA ASP A 250 23.83 9.35 10.93
C ASP A 250 24.64 10.31 10.05
N ALA A 251 25.82 9.90 9.60
CA ALA A 251 26.65 10.71 8.72
C ALA A 251 25.97 10.97 7.36
N ARG A 252 25.32 9.94 6.78
CA ARG A 252 24.56 10.08 5.53
C ARG A 252 23.34 10.99 5.74
N MET A 253 22.58 10.83 6.83
CA MET A 253 21.45 11.69 7.15
C MET A 253 21.87 13.15 7.34
N ALA A 254 22.95 13.40 8.06
CA ALA A 254 23.47 14.76 8.26
C ALA A 254 23.95 15.43 6.95
N ALA A 255 24.50 14.65 6.02
CA ALA A 255 24.97 15.13 4.73
C ALA A 255 23.87 15.25 3.67
N PHE A 256 22.74 14.58 3.86
CA PHE A 256 21.67 14.53 2.88
C PHE A 256 20.96 15.89 2.74
N LYS A 257 20.83 16.32 1.50
CA LYS A 257 20.10 17.54 1.15
C LYS A 257 18.88 17.16 0.33
N PRO A 258 17.67 17.26 0.91
CA PRO A 258 16.44 16.94 0.20
C PRO A 258 16.28 17.80 -1.05
N THR A 259 15.77 17.20 -2.12
CA THR A 259 15.50 17.88 -3.39
C THR A 259 14.37 18.89 -3.28
N GLY A 260 13.49 18.72 -2.25
CA GLY A 260 12.25 19.48 -2.11
C GLY A 260 11.24 19.14 -3.21
N ALA A 261 10.30 20.04 -3.44
CA ALA A 261 9.26 19.85 -4.45
C ALA A 261 9.84 19.72 -5.86
N GLY A 262 9.48 18.66 -6.58
CA GLY A 262 9.83 18.47 -7.99
C GLY A 262 9.26 19.58 -8.87
N GLU A 263 8.00 19.96 -8.61
CA GLU A 263 7.31 21.05 -9.30
C GLU A 263 7.16 22.28 -8.37
N LYS A 264 7.61 23.44 -8.85
CA LYS A 264 7.64 24.69 -8.07
C LYS A 264 6.55 25.69 -8.47
N ARG A 265 5.84 25.43 -9.56
CA ARG A 265 4.85 26.38 -10.15
C ARG A 265 3.56 25.66 -10.54
N GLY A 266 2.53 26.48 -10.82
CA GLY A 266 1.24 25.96 -11.26
C GLY A 266 0.47 25.19 -10.15
N VAL A 267 -0.44 24.34 -10.59
CA VAL A 267 -1.29 23.54 -9.68
C VAL A 267 -0.45 22.53 -8.88
N LEU A 268 0.49 21.86 -9.52
CA LEU A 268 1.35 20.87 -8.86
C LEU A 268 2.27 21.52 -7.83
N GLY A 269 2.81 22.71 -8.11
CA GLY A 269 3.61 23.46 -7.13
C GLY A 269 2.77 23.91 -5.92
N LYS A 270 1.53 24.33 -6.12
CA LYS A 270 0.59 24.64 -5.02
C LYS A 270 0.29 23.41 -4.18
N TYR A 271 0.01 22.28 -4.82
CA TYR A 271 -0.22 21.01 -4.15
C TYR A 271 1.00 20.60 -3.31
N ALA A 272 2.19 20.56 -3.90
CA ALA A 272 3.42 20.19 -3.22
C ALA A 272 3.74 21.08 -2.01
N ALA A 273 3.34 22.37 -2.03
CA ALA A 273 3.55 23.30 -0.94
C ALA A 273 2.62 23.06 0.27
N THR A 274 1.46 22.43 0.06
CA THR A 274 0.42 22.25 1.10
C THR A 274 0.20 20.81 1.52
N VAL A 275 0.63 19.85 0.71
CA VAL A 275 0.35 18.44 0.95
C VAL A 275 1.12 17.92 2.18
N ALA A 276 0.40 17.17 3.01
CA ALA A 276 0.95 16.43 4.14
C ALA A 276 1.66 15.15 3.66
N THR A 277 2.38 14.47 4.56
CA THR A 277 3.04 13.20 4.23
C THR A 277 2.03 12.09 3.92
N ALA A 278 2.49 11.03 3.25
CA ALA A 278 1.63 9.89 2.94
C ALA A 278 1.08 9.20 4.20
N SER A 279 1.86 9.15 5.30
CA SER A 279 1.41 8.63 6.60
C SER A 279 0.33 9.48 7.27
N GLU A 280 0.18 10.73 6.86
CA GLU A 280 -0.88 11.66 7.31
C GLU A 280 -2.05 11.75 6.32
N GLY A 281 -2.06 10.87 5.31
CA GLY A 281 -3.12 10.79 4.30
C GLY A 281 -2.92 11.69 3.09
N ALA A 282 -1.75 12.34 2.93
CA ALA A 282 -1.45 13.25 1.82
C ALA A 282 -2.57 14.29 1.59
N VAL A 283 -3.10 14.85 2.69
CA VAL A 283 -4.16 15.87 2.65
C VAL A 283 -3.55 17.25 2.44
N THR A 284 -4.33 18.19 1.89
CA THR A 284 -3.88 19.56 1.58
C THR A 284 -4.48 20.60 2.53
N ASP A 285 -5.31 20.18 3.45
CA ASP A 285 -6.09 21.01 4.38
C ASP A 285 -5.70 20.85 5.85
N LYS A 286 -4.56 20.20 6.13
CA LYS A 286 -4.11 19.89 7.50
C LYS A 286 -3.95 21.13 8.39
N ASN A 287 -3.68 22.28 7.80
CA ASN A 287 -3.43 23.55 8.49
C ASN A 287 -4.57 24.58 8.31
N LEU A 288 -5.75 24.15 7.83
CA LEU A 288 -6.93 25.00 7.67
C LEU A 288 -7.89 24.91 8.87
#